data_6622cd1bb73998326c5619489c1ec6ca
#
_entry.id   6622cd1bb73998326c5619489c1ec6ca
#
_cell.length_a   1.000
_cell.length_b   1.000
_cell.length_c   1.000
_cell.angle_alpha   90.00
_cell.angle_beta   90.00
_cell.angle_gamma   90.00
#
_symmetry.space_group_name_H-M   'P 1'
#
loop_
_entity.id
_entity.type
_entity.pdbx_description
1 polymer ?
#
loop_
_entity_poly.entity_id
_entity_poly.type
_entity_poly.pdbx_seq_one_letter_code
_entity_poly.pdbx_strand_id
1 'polypeptide(L)'
;MAPETEPLDVLTIGETVVDFISVEKTDTLSKASTFERHLGGSPANFAVYVAKLGGRSAIVTKLGADYFGEYVEDQLQHHGVNTEAISRTDEAATTNAFVTRTVSIPDFQVNRGADVLLAVRQVDEEIISRASIVHTSAFALSRDPQRLAVRRAMRLGSRLGKIVTLDPNYDPRVWPDKVEVREVLAEVMPYVTIVKPSLEDARRLFDVNMDEETLEETVPREFHDLGAETVILTRSGGVVTVSEDGSVERVGPLPKVKIENVTGARDAFWSALLMAHLDDKDWPEAIRFAHEVASLKLRVEGHVERMIDRDSLYASLASTRQRII
;
A
#
# COMPACT_ATOMS: atom_id res chain seq x y z
N MET A 1 -24.36 -17.18 21.91
CA MET A 1 -23.45 -16.08 21.62
C MET A 1 -22.68 -16.48 20.38
N ALA A 2 -22.76 -15.69 19.32
CA ALA A 2 -21.81 -15.87 18.21
C ALA A 2 -20.38 -15.72 18.78
N PRO A 3 -19.38 -16.47 18.30
CA PRO A 3 -18.01 -16.25 18.73
C PRO A 3 -17.66 -14.78 18.46
N GLU A 4 -17.12 -14.09 19.49
CA GLU A 4 -16.57 -12.74 19.29
C GLU A 4 -15.50 -12.85 18.23
N THR A 5 -15.77 -12.31 17.06
CA THR A 5 -14.81 -12.26 15.96
C THR A 5 -13.68 -11.31 16.36
N GLU A 6 -12.44 -11.77 16.29
CA GLU A 6 -11.28 -10.99 16.74
C GLU A 6 -11.20 -9.64 16.01
N PRO A 7 -10.92 -8.54 16.73
CA PRO A 7 -10.72 -7.23 16.10
C PRO A 7 -9.47 -7.25 15.21
N LEU A 8 -9.50 -6.44 14.15
CA LEU A 8 -8.42 -6.25 13.19
C LEU A 8 -7.82 -4.86 13.35
N ASP A 9 -6.50 -4.75 13.30
CA ASP A 9 -5.86 -3.43 13.21
C ASP A 9 -6.06 -2.88 11.79
N VAL A 10 -5.89 -3.72 10.77
CA VAL A 10 -6.05 -3.33 9.36
C VAL A 10 -6.80 -4.38 8.55
N LEU A 11 -7.78 -3.93 7.78
CA LEU A 11 -8.35 -4.67 6.65
C LEU A 11 -7.87 -4.04 5.36
N THR A 12 -7.22 -4.82 4.51
CA THR A 12 -6.88 -4.37 3.15
C THR A 12 -7.89 -4.91 2.14
N ILE A 13 -8.16 -4.16 1.06
CA ILE A 13 -8.99 -4.61 -0.04
C ILE A 13 -8.36 -4.22 -1.37
N GLY A 14 -8.26 -5.18 -2.28
CA GLY A 14 -7.76 -4.89 -3.63
C GLY A 14 -7.04 -6.05 -4.29
N GLU A 15 -6.07 -5.67 -5.13
CA GLU A 15 -5.30 -6.63 -5.91
C GLU A 15 -4.34 -7.43 -5.06
N THR A 16 -4.23 -8.70 -5.41
CA THR A 16 -3.20 -9.61 -4.96
C THR A 16 -2.59 -10.28 -6.19
N VAL A 17 -1.29 -10.28 -6.29
CA VAL A 17 -0.57 -10.56 -7.53
C VAL A 17 0.54 -11.58 -7.26
N VAL A 18 0.80 -12.44 -8.22
CA VAL A 18 2.06 -13.19 -8.26
C VAL A 18 3.07 -12.35 -9.04
N ASP A 19 4.06 -11.79 -8.37
CA ASP A 19 5.16 -11.08 -9.00
C ASP A 19 6.24 -12.06 -9.45
N PHE A 20 6.57 -12.05 -10.74
CA PHE A 20 7.74 -12.69 -11.32
C PHE A 20 8.84 -11.63 -11.47
N ILE A 21 9.75 -11.57 -10.48
CA ILE A 21 10.84 -10.60 -10.45
C ILE A 21 12.06 -11.17 -11.16
N SER A 22 12.66 -10.42 -12.07
CA SER A 22 13.86 -10.89 -12.79
C SER A 22 15.02 -11.14 -11.84
N VAL A 23 15.75 -12.24 -12.04
CA VAL A 23 16.98 -12.56 -11.31
C VAL A 23 18.09 -11.58 -11.70
N GLU A 24 18.14 -11.26 -12.99
CA GLU A 24 19.08 -10.30 -13.54
C GLU A 24 18.68 -8.86 -13.16
N LYS A 25 19.64 -8.03 -12.77
CA LYS A 25 19.43 -6.58 -12.64
C LYS A 25 19.34 -5.95 -14.03
N THR A 26 18.18 -5.45 -14.38
CA THR A 26 17.91 -4.85 -15.70
C THR A 26 16.83 -3.77 -15.58
N ASP A 27 16.87 -2.78 -16.48
CA ASP A 27 15.88 -1.70 -16.53
C ASP A 27 14.74 -1.98 -17.54
N THR A 28 14.78 -3.12 -18.27
CA THR A 28 13.72 -3.49 -19.20
C THR A 28 13.44 -4.99 -19.19
N LEU A 29 12.15 -5.34 -19.23
CA LEU A 29 11.69 -6.73 -19.24
C LEU A 29 12.18 -7.51 -20.47
N SER A 30 12.37 -6.86 -21.61
CA SER A 30 12.85 -7.52 -22.84
C SER A 30 14.25 -8.11 -22.71
N LYS A 31 15.02 -7.75 -21.68
CA LYS A 31 16.35 -8.26 -21.39
C LYS A 31 16.38 -9.27 -20.24
N ALA A 32 15.28 -9.46 -19.53
CA ALA A 32 15.17 -10.42 -18.47
C ALA A 32 14.91 -11.83 -19.04
N SER A 33 15.59 -12.83 -18.55
CA SER A 33 15.46 -14.22 -19.00
C SER A 33 15.03 -15.18 -17.91
N THR A 34 15.35 -14.88 -16.66
CA THR A 34 15.06 -15.72 -15.50
C THR A 34 14.25 -14.94 -14.48
N PHE A 35 13.24 -15.58 -13.89
CA PHE A 35 12.35 -14.93 -12.93
C PHE A 35 12.17 -15.78 -11.69
N GLU A 36 12.09 -15.14 -10.54
CA GLU A 36 11.68 -15.72 -9.26
C GLU A 36 10.27 -15.25 -8.90
N ARG A 37 9.49 -16.18 -8.32
CA ARG A 37 8.11 -15.93 -7.93
C ARG A 37 8.02 -15.36 -6.52
N HIS A 38 7.30 -14.26 -6.36
CA HIS A 38 7.04 -13.59 -5.09
C HIS A 38 5.55 -13.28 -4.93
N LEU A 39 5.10 -13.15 -3.68
CA LEU A 39 3.82 -12.52 -3.38
C LEU A 39 3.93 -11.02 -3.66
N GLY A 40 2.94 -10.45 -4.33
CA GLY A 40 2.85 -9.04 -4.68
C GLY A 40 1.43 -8.49 -4.62
N GLY A 41 1.26 -7.26 -5.08
CA GLY A 41 0.04 -6.48 -4.92
C GLY A 41 0.13 -5.55 -3.70
N SER A 42 -0.14 -4.25 -3.88
CA SER A 42 0.04 -3.26 -2.81
C SER A 42 -0.79 -3.58 -1.57
N PRO A 43 -2.10 -3.92 -1.64
CA PRO A 43 -2.88 -4.30 -0.47
C PRO A 43 -2.36 -5.57 0.23
N ALA A 44 -1.85 -6.55 -0.53
CA ALA A 44 -1.27 -7.78 0.02
C ALA A 44 0.04 -7.50 0.76
N ASN A 45 0.97 -6.76 0.13
CA ASN A 45 2.21 -6.34 0.75
C ASN A 45 1.94 -5.56 2.04
N PHE A 46 0.98 -4.63 2.00
CA PHE A 46 0.58 -3.86 3.16
C PHE A 46 0.12 -4.75 4.31
N ALA A 47 -0.79 -5.71 4.07
CA ALA A 47 -1.29 -6.64 5.07
C ALA A 47 -0.16 -7.49 5.68
N VAL A 48 0.80 -7.95 4.85
CA VAL A 48 1.98 -8.69 5.29
C VAL A 48 2.82 -7.85 6.25
N TYR A 49 3.10 -6.58 5.93
CA TYR A 49 3.93 -5.75 6.82
C TYR A 49 3.21 -5.38 8.12
N VAL A 50 1.88 -5.20 8.11
CA VAL A 50 1.09 -5.07 9.35
C VAL A 50 1.28 -6.31 10.23
N ALA A 51 1.14 -7.52 9.66
CA ALA A 51 1.35 -8.77 10.39
C ALA A 51 2.80 -8.91 10.90
N LYS A 52 3.80 -8.59 10.08
CA LYS A 52 5.22 -8.60 10.48
C LYS A 52 5.56 -7.62 11.62
N LEU A 53 4.77 -6.56 11.76
CA LEU A 53 4.83 -5.61 12.87
C LEU A 53 4.00 -6.05 14.08
N GLY A 54 3.46 -7.28 14.10
CA GLY A 54 2.66 -7.83 15.20
C GLY A 54 1.22 -7.31 15.23
N GLY A 55 0.77 -6.63 14.18
CA GLY A 55 -0.63 -6.24 14.00
C GLY A 55 -1.48 -7.37 13.44
N ARG A 56 -2.81 -7.28 13.63
CA ARG A 56 -3.79 -8.21 13.09
C ARG A 56 -4.32 -7.65 11.77
N SER A 57 -3.95 -8.29 10.67
CA SER A 57 -4.37 -7.90 9.32
C SER A 57 -5.22 -8.96 8.64
N ALA A 58 -6.14 -8.51 7.80
CA ALA A 58 -6.92 -9.36 6.90
C ALA A 58 -6.95 -8.72 5.50
N ILE A 59 -7.27 -9.54 4.50
CA ILE A 59 -7.39 -9.07 3.12
C ILE A 59 -8.68 -9.53 2.46
N VAL A 60 -9.37 -8.60 1.79
CA VAL A 60 -10.50 -8.88 0.87
C VAL A 60 -9.96 -8.85 -0.55
N THR A 61 -9.89 -10.00 -1.19
CA THR A 61 -9.41 -10.12 -2.56
C THR A 61 -10.07 -11.31 -3.27
N LYS A 62 -9.79 -11.46 -4.56
CA LYS A 62 -10.25 -12.61 -5.34
C LYS A 62 -9.10 -13.23 -6.11
N LEU A 63 -8.95 -14.54 -5.96
CA LEU A 63 -7.91 -15.36 -6.59
C LEU A 63 -8.53 -16.31 -7.60
N GLY A 64 -7.76 -16.77 -8.56
CA GLY A 64 -8.13 -17.89 -9.40
C GLY A 64 -8.18 -19.18 -8.60
N ALA A 65 -9.00 -20.13 -9.04
CA ALA A 65 -8.98 -21.50 -8.54
C ALA A 65 -7.83 -22.28 -9.24
N ASP A 66 -6.62 -21.77 -9.10
CA ASP A 66 -5.41 -22.29 -9.75
C ASP A 66 -4.22 -22.35 -8.77
N TYR A 67 -3.11 -22.97 -9.18
CA TYR A 67 -1.91 -23.12 -8.36
C TYR A 67 -1.27 -21.80 -7.91
N PHE A 68 -1.48 -20.73 -8.65
CA PHE A 68 -1.01 -19.41 -8.24
C PHE A 68 -1.90 -18.82 -7.14
N GLY A 69 -3.21 -19.07 -7.19
CA GLY A 69 -4.13 -18.70 -6.12
C GLY A 69 -3.82 -19.45 -4.82
N GLU A 70 -3.54 -20.76 -4.91
CA GLU A 70 -3.08 -21.57 -3.76
C GLU A 70 -1.78 -20.97 -3.17
N TYR A 71 -0.79 -20.71 -4.01
CA TYR A 71 0.48 -20.11 -3.58
C TYR A 71 0.29 -18.78 -2.88
N VAL A 72 -0.52 -17.90 -3.42
CA VAL A 72 -0.78 -16.56 -2.85
C VAL A 72 -1.41 -16.70 -1.47
N GLU A 73 -2.42 -17.54 -1.31
CA GLU A 73 -3.10 -17.74 -0.03
C GLU A 73 -2.15 -18.37 1.00
N ASP A 74 -1.35 -19.37 0.62
CA ASP A 74 -0.34 -19.99 1.47
C ASP A 74 0.70 -18.96 1.94
N GLN A 75 1.16 -18.05 1.06
CA GLN A 75 2.11 -17.01 1.42
C GLN A 75 1.50 -15.98 2.38
N LEU A 76 0.27 -15.56 2.16
CA LEU A 76 -0.44 -14.65 3.07
C LEU A 76 -0.58 -15.28 4.47
N GLN A 77 -1.00 -16.54 4.55
CA GLN A 77 -1.11 -17.29 5.81
C GLN A 77 0.26 -17.47 6.49
N HIS A 78 1.30 -17.84 5.71
CA HIS A 78 2.67 -17.97 6.21
C HIS A 78 3.17 -16.67 6.87
N HIS A 79 2.80 -15.52 6.30
CA HIS A 79 3.15 -14.22 6.84
C HIS A 79 2.21 -13.73 7.95
N GLY A 80 1.17 -14.50 8.32
CA GLY A 80 0.27 -14.19 9.43
C GLY A 80 -0.93 -13.31 9.06
N VAL A 81 -1.24 -13.17 7.77
CA VAL A 81 -2.43 -12.44 7.31
C VAL A 81 -3.66 -13.35 7.39
N ASN A 82 -4.77 -12.84 7.93
CA ASN A 82 -6.05 -13.54 7.92
C ASN A 82 -6.63 -13.57 6.49
N THR A 83 -6.92 -14.77 5.99
CA THR A 83 -7.38 -15.03 4.61
C THR A 83 -8.86 -15.40 4.51
N GLU A 84 -9.65 -15.27 5.59
CA GLU A 84 -11.06 -15.68 5.64
C GLU A 84 -11.95 -14.98 4.60
N ALA A 85 -11.56 -13.78 4.15
CA ALA A 85 -12.29 -12.97 3.18
C ALA A 85 -11.73 -13.08 1.75
N ILE A 86 -10.87 -14.06 1.49
CA ILE A 86 -10.43 -14.39 0.14
C ILE A 86 -11.52 -15.20 -0.56
N SER A 87 -11.88 -14.78 -1.76
CA SER A 87 -12.78 -15.52 -2.63
C SER A 87 -12.02 -16.11 -3.83
N ARG A 88 -12.55 -17.19 -4.42
CA ARG A 88 -11.95 -17.84 -5.57
C ARG A 88 -12.89 -17.87 -6.77
N THR A 89 -12.34 -18.03 -7.97
CA THR A 89 -13.10 -18.13 -9.23
C THR A 89 -12.40 -19.01 -10.24
N ASP A 90 -13.19 -19.75 -11.01
CA ASP A 90 -12.74 -20.52 -12.20
C ASP A 90 -12.81 -19.69 -13.49
N GLU A 91 -13.36 -18.48 -13.43
CA GLU A 91 -13.60 -17.62 -14.60
C GLU A 91 -12.32 -16.95 -15.12
N ALA A 92 -11.31 -16.78 -14.25
CA ALA A 92 -10.03 -16.16 -14.61
C ALA A 92 -8.89 -16.71 -13.75
N ALA A 93 -7.69 -16.73 -14.33
CA ALA A 93 -6.48 -17.07 -13.61
C ALA A 93 -6.12 -16.00 -12.56
N THR A 94 -5.33 -16.40 -11.57
CA THR A 94 -4.75 -15.45 -10.61
C THR A 94 -3.91 -14.41 -11.33
N THR A 95 -4.08 -13.15 -10.96
CA THR A 95 -3.32 -12.01 -11.50
C THR A 95 -1.83 -12.20 -11.27
N ASN A 96 -1.03 -11.92 -12.30
CA ASN A 96 0.42 -11.96 -12.21
C ASN A 96 1.07 -10.75 -12.88
N ALA A 97 2.28 -10.44 -12.47
CA ALA A 97 3.08 -9.39 -13.07
C ALA A 97 4.52 -9.87 -13.30
N PHE A 98 5.13 -9.45 -14.40
CA PHE A 98 6.56 -9.56 -14.62
C PHE A 98 7.18 -8.22 -14.29
N VAL A 99 8.24 -8.23 -13.48
CA VAL A 99 8.84 -7.01 -12.92
C VAL A 99 10.35 -7.10 -13.06
N THR A 100 11.00 -6.02 -13.47
CA THR A 100 12.46 -5.96 -13.49
C THR A 100 13.02 -5.71 -12.11
N ARG A 101 14.10 -6.45 -11.76
CA ARG A 101 14.91 -6.17 -10.59
C ARG A 101 15.80 -4.96 -10.85
N THR A 102 15.51 -3.84 -10.20
CA THR A 102 16.25 -2.59 -10.37
C THR A 102 16.32 -1.80 -9.06
N VAL A 103 17.20 -0.80 -9.01
CA VAL A 103 17.30 0.18 -7.91
C VAL A 103 16.63 1.52 -8.28
N SER A 104 16.08 1.60 -9.49
CA SER A 104 15.34 2.73 -10.04
C SER A 104 13.83 2.44 -10.12
N ILE A 105 13.15 2.97 -11.11
CA ILE A 105 11.73 2.68 -11.39
C ILE A 105 11.67 1.35 -12.15
N PRO A 106 10.98 0.31 -11.60
CA PRO A 106 10.86 -0.96 -12.27
C PRO A 106 10.06 -0.87 -13.57
N ASP A 107 10.53 -1.56 -14.61
CA ASP A 107 9.67 -1.91 -15.73
C ASP A 107 8.80 -3.11 -15.34
N PHE A 108 7.50 -3.08 -15.65
CA PHE A 108 6.62 -4.18 -15.35
C PHE A 108 5.52 -4.37 -16.40
N GLN A 109 5.06 -5.59 -16.51
CA GLN A 109 3.88 -5.96 -17.28
C GLN A 109 2.93 -6.74 -16.37
N VAL A 110 1.71 -6.25 -16.21
CA VAL A 110 0.68 -6.93 -15.39
C VAL A 110 -0.35 -7.61 -16.29
N ASN A 111 -0.65 -8.87 -15.97
CA ASN A 111 -1.73 -9.65 -16.57
C ASN A 111 -2.85 -9.77 -15.54
N ARG A 112 -3.84 -8.84 -15.64
CA ARG A 112 -4.97 -8.78 -14.72
C ARG A 112 -5.91 -9.96 -14.95
N GLY A 113 -6.31 -10.62 -13.88
CA GLY A 113 -7.13 -11.82 -13.89
C GLY A 113 -8.22 -11.80 -12.82
N ALA A 114 -8.20 -12.79 -11.93
CA ALA A 114 -9.25 -13.01 -10.93
C ALA A 114 -9.52 -11.81 -10.00
N ASP A 115 -8.50 -11.03 -9.64
CA ASP A 115 -8.64 -9.87 -8.75
C ASP A 115 -9.67 -8.86 -9.27
N VAL A 116 -9.72 -8.63 -10.60
CA VAL A 116 -10.69 -7.71 -11.22
C VAL A 116 -12.13 -8.16 -11.01
N LEU A 117 -12.36 -9.46 -10.84
CA LEU A 117 -13.67 -10.06 -10.66
C LEU A 117 -14.18 -10.00 -9.21
N LEU A 118 -13.48 -9.32 -8.31
CA LEU A 118 -13.99 -9.07 -6.96
C LEU A 118 -15.26 -8.24 -7.04
N ALA A 119 -16.38 -8.81 -6.60
CA ALA A 119 -17.70 -8.18 -6.72
C ALA A 119 -18.19 -7.59 -5.39
N VAL A 120 -19.08 -6.62 -5.48
CA VAL A 120 -19.68 -5.90 -4.34
C VAL A 120 -20.24 -6.86 -3.27
N ARG A 121 -20.83 -8.00 -3.67
CA ARG A 121 -21.39 -9.00 -2.75
C ARG A 121 -20.35 -9.69 -1.85
N GLN A 122 -19.07 -9.62 -2.20
CA GLN A 122 -17.96 -10.21 -1.45
C GLN A 122 -17.37 -9.25 -0.40
N VAL A 123 -17.87 -8.02 -0.35
CA VAL A 123 -17.52 -7.02 0.65
C VAL A 123 -18.53 -7.09 1.78
N ASP A 124 -18.19 -7.80 2.85
CA ASP A 124 -19.02 -7.94 4.03
C ASP A 124 -18.80 -6.76 4.98
N GLU A 125 -19.90 -6.22 5.53
CA GLU A 125 -19.86 -5.15 6.52
C GLU A 125 -19.30 -5.65 7.85
N GLU A 126 -19.50 -6.93 8.18
CA GLU A 126 -19.01 -7.51 9.43
C GLU A 126 -17.48 -7.43 9.52
N ILE A 127 -16.75 -7.87 8.48
CA ILE A 127 -15.29 -7.82 8.50
C ILE A 127 -14.77 -6.37 8.52
N ILE A 128 -15.45 -5.44 7.84
CA ILE A 128 -15.09 -4.01 7.87
C ILE A 128 -15.30 -3.44 9.28
N SER A 129 -16.36 -3.83 9.96
CA SER A 129 -16.67 -3.34 11.31
C SER A 129 -15.61 -3.71 12.35
N ARG A 130 -14.90 -4.82 12.15
CA ARG A 130 -13.81 -5.31 13.00
C ARG A 130 -12.51 -4.53 12.86
N ALA A 131 -12.30 -3.85 11.73
CA ALA A 131 -11.05 -3.17 11.42
C ALA A 131 -10.98 -1.77 12.05
N SER A 132 -9.79 -1.35 12.47
CA SER A 132 -9.49 0.05 12.81
C SER A 132 -9.21 0.86 11.54
N ILE A 133 -8.45 0.29 10.61
CA ILE A 133 -8.10 0.89 9.32
C ILE A 133 -8.64 0.03 8.18
N VAL A 134 -9.20 0.68 7.14
CA VAL A 134 -9.53 0.07 5.84
C VAL A 134 -8.61 0.66 4.80
N HIS A 135 -7.74 -0.16 4.22
CA HIS A 135 -6.70 0.27 3.26
C HIS A 135 -6.93 -0.27 1.85
N THR A 136 -6.65 0.55 0.85
CA THR A 136 -6.65 0.16 -0.56
C THR A 136 -5.63 0.96 -1.38
N SER A 137 -5.45 0.55 -2.64
CA SER A 137 -4.67 1.26 -3.66
C SER A 137 -5.56 1.70 -4.83
N ALA A 138 -5.13 2.74 -5.55
CA ALA A 138 -5.84 3.11 -6.78
C ALA A 138 -5.67 2.08 -7.91
N PHE A 139 -4.70 1.18 -7.81
CA PHE A 139 -4.60 0.03 -8.73
C PHE A 139 -5.88 -0.82 -8.69
N ALA A 140 -6.42 -1.09 -7.49
CA ALA A 140 -7.66 -1.83 -7.30
C ALA A 140 -8.90 -1.08 -7.83
N LEU A 141 -8.83 0.24 -7.96
CA LEU A 141 -9.90 1.07 -8.52
C LEU A 141 -9.89 1.13 -10.07
N SER A 142 -8.91 0.53 -10.74
CA SER A 142 -8.71 0.70 -12.18
C SER A 142 -9.74 -0.02 -13.05
N ARG A 143 -10.44 -1.03 -12.55
CA ARG A 143 -11.38 -1.84 -13.33
C ARG A 143 -12.59 -2.30 -12.55
N ASP A 144 -13.76 -2.32 -13.21
CA ASP A 144 -14.97 -2.98 -12.71
C ASP A 144 -14.89 -4.52 -12.93
N PRO A 145 -15.55 -5.32 -12.04
CA PRO A 145 -16.34 -4.93 -10.88
C PRO A 145 -15.53 -4.65 -9.60
N GLN A 146 -14.21 -4.85 -9.56
CA GLN A 146 -13.37 -4.61 -8.38
C GLN A 146 -13.49 -3.16 -7.88
N ARG A 147 -13.47 -2.17 -8.77
CA ARG A 147 -13.71 -0.75 -8.43
C ARG A 147 -14.95 -0.56 -7.57
N LEU A 148 -16.05 -1.15 -7.97
CA LEU A 148 -17.34 -1.05 -7.24
C LEU A 148 -17.25 -1.71 -5.85
N ALA A 149 -16.54 -2.83 -5.73
CA ALA A 149 -16.31 -3.51 -4.46
C ALA A 149 -15.46 -2.66 -3.52
N VAL A 150 -14.36 -2.11 -4.02
CA VAL A 150 -13.45 -1.23 -3.27
C VAL A 150 -14.17 0.04 -2.82
N ARG A 151 -14.93 0.71 -3.70
CA ARG A 151 -15.77 1.88 -3.34
C ARG A 151 -16.76 1.56 -2.24
N ARG A 152 -17.40 0.37 -2.28
CA ARG A 152 -18.29 -0.08 -1.21
C ARG A 152 -17.53 -0.18 0.11
N ALA A 153 -16.36 -0.80 0.13
CA ALA A 153 -15.55 -0.97 1.34
C ALA A 153 -15.14 0.39 1.94
N MET A 154 -14.64 1.31 1.11
CA MET A 154 -14.27 2.67 1.55
C MET A 154 -15.45 3.42 2.15
N ARG A 155 -16.61 3.40 1.47
CA ARG A 155 -17.85 4.03 1.96
C ARG A 155 -18.34 3.40 3.27
N LEU A 156 -18.27 2.08 3.41
CA LEU A 156 -18.65 1.39 4.65
C LEU A 156 -17.68 1.73 5.77
N GLY A 157 -16.36 1.71 5.50
CA GLY A 157 -15.33 2.12 6.45
C GLY A 157 -15.57 3.53 6.99
N SER A 158 -15.73 4.51 6.11
CA SER A 158 -16.03 5.91 6.48
C SER A 158 -17.31 6.01 7.30
N ARG A 159 -18.42 5.36 6.87
CA ARG A 159 -19.70 5.35 7.60
C ARG A 159 -19.58 4.75 9.01
N LEU A 160 -18.73 3.76 9.18
CA LEU A 160 -18.48 3.08 10.47
C LEU A 160 -17.42 3.79 11.32
N GLY A 161 -16.94 4.97 10.92
CA GLY A 161 -15.94 5.76 11.63
C GLY A 161 -14.55 5.11 11.63
N LYS A 162 -14.23 4.30 10.61
CA LYS A 162 -12.90 3.71 10.44
C LYS A 162 -11.97 4.68 9.75
N ILE A 163 -10.67 4.58 10.03
CA ILE A 163 -9.66 5.29 9.25
C ILE A 163 -9.60 4.64 7.86
N VAL A 164 -10.02 5.36 6.83
CA VAL A 164 -9.94 4.89 5.45
C VAL A 164 -8.70 5.46 4.80
N THR A 165 -7.84 4.59 4.24
CA THR A 165 -6.57 5.01 3.68
C THR A 165 -6.40 4.59 2.22
N LEU A 166 -5.77 5.45 1.42
CA LEU A 166 -5.54 5.23 -0.01
C LEU A 166 -4.09 5.52 -0.39
N ASP A 167 -3.44 4.57 -1.07
CA ASP A 167 -2.22 4.85 -1.85
C ASP A 167 -2.63 5.08 -3.31
N PRO A 168 -2.45 6.29 -3.88
CA PRO A 168 -2.73 6.55 -5.28
C PRO A 168 -1.99 5.62 -6.22
N ASN A 169 -0.75 5.26 -5.93
CA ASN A 169 0.06 4.27 -6.64
C ASN A 169 -0.21 4.26 -8.17
N TYR A 170 -0.22 5.47 -8.75
CA TYR A 170 -0.67 5.66 -10.13
C TYR A 170 0.39 5.21 -11.13
N ASP A 171 -0.02 4.36 -12.06
CA ASP A 171 0.79 4.00 -13.21
C ASP A 171 -0.07 3.98 -14.50
N PRO A 172 0.36 4.66 -15.58
CA PRO A 172 -0.40 4.73 -16.83
C PRO A 172 -0.53 3.38 -17.54
N ARG A 173 0.28 2.37 -17.20
CA ARG A 173 0.14 0.99 -17.70
C ARG A 173 -1.07 0.28 -17.09
N VAL A 174 -1.50 0.71 -15.91
CA VAL A 174 -2.71 0.22 -15.21
C VAL A 174 -3.93 1.08 -15.53
N TRP A 175 -3.70 2.38 -15.62
CA TRP A 175 -4.69 3.40 -15.93
C TRP A 175 -4.34 4.10 -17.24
N PRO A 176 -4.77 3.58 -18.39
CA PRO A 176 -4.44 4.19 -19.68
C PRO A 176 -5.09 5.56 -19.87
N ASP A 177 -6.20 5.82 -19.19
CA ASP A 177 -6.92 7.11 -19.23
C ASP A 177 -6.72 7.89 -17.94
N LYS A 178 -6.01 9.01 -18.02
CA LYS A 178 -5.78 9.91 -16.87
C LYS A 178 -7.04 10.64 -16.41
N VAL A 179 -7.97 10.93 -17.32
CA VAL A 179 -9.22 11.60 -16.97
C VAL A 179 -10.04 10.66 -16.11
N GLU A 180 -10.14 9.39 -16.51
CA GLU A 180 -10.85 8.38 -15.73
C GLU A 180 -10.31 8.23 -14.31
N VAL A 181 -8.98 8.18 -14.11
CA VAL A 181 -8.42 8.02 -12.77
C VAL A 181 -8.72 9.23 -11.87
N ARG A 182 -8.69 10.44 -12.42
CA ARG A 182 -9.03 11.66 -11.65
C ARG A 182 -10.50 11.67 -11.23
N GLU A 183 -11.40 11.29 -12.13
CA GLU A 183 -12.83 11.18 -11.84
C GLU A 183 -13.09 10.14 -10.74
N VAL A 184 -12.46 8.97 -10.84
CA VAL A 184 -12.60 7.90 -9.83
C VAL A 184 -12.00 8.35 -8.49
N LEU A 185 -10.86 9.03 -8.48
CA LEU A 185 -10.30 9.57 -7.24
C LEU A 185 -11.22 10.62 -6.61
N ALA A 186 -11.81 11.53 -7.40
CA ALA A 186 -12.77 12.51 -6.90
C ALA A 186 -14.03 11.85 -6.30
N GLU A 187 -14.46 10.70 -6.82
CA GLU A 187 -15.60 9.96 -6.28
C GLU A 187 -15.31 9.25 -4.95
N VAL A 188 -14.07 8.82 -4.71
CA VAL A 188 -13.71 8.04 -3.51
C VAL A 188 -13.07 8.87 -2.42
N MET A 189 -12.41 9.99 -2.77
CA MET A 189 -11.66 10.82 -1.83
C MET A 189 -12.49 11.33 -0.65
N PRO A 190 -13.80 11.67 -0.81
CA PRO A 190 -14.65 12.06 0.33
C PRO A 190 -14.82 10.98 1.41
N TYR A 191 -14.36 9.74 1.16
CA TYR A 191 -14.36 8.66 2.16
C TYR A 191 -12.97 8.45 2.78
N VAL A 192 -11.93 9.15 2.30
CA VAL A 192 -10.53 8.92 2.65
C VAL A 192 -10.12 9.83 3.81
N THR A 193 -9.72 9.22 4.92
CA THR A 193 -9.10 9.93 6.04
C THR A 193 -7.66 10.30 5.71
N ILE A 194 -6.85 9.33 5.25
CA ILE A 194 -5.43 9.56 4.98
C ILE A 194 -5.07 9.08 3.57
N VAL A 195 -4.54 9.95 2.74
CA VAL A 195 -3.99 9.62 1.42
C VAL A 195 -2.47 9.81 1.39
N LYS A 196 -1.76 8.86 0.75
CA LYS A 196 -0.30 8.91 0.66
C LYS A 196 0.20 8.92 -0.79
N PRO A 197 0.15 10.05 -1.49
CA PRO A 197 0.80 10.18 -2.78
C PRO A 197 2.34 10.19 -2.64
N SER A 198 3.02 9.68 -3.68
CA SER A 198 4.40 10.07 -3.93
C SER A 198 4.44 11.29 -4.85
N LEU A 199 5.54 12.05 -4.82
CA LEU A 199 5.72 13.16 -5.73
C LEU A 199 5.67 12.70 -7.21
N GLU A 200 6.12 11.47 -7.48
CA GLU A 200 6.07 10.87 -8.81
C GLU A 200 4.62 10.56 -9.23
N ASP A 201 3.79 10.00 -8.34
CA ASP A 201 2.38 9.78 -8.60
C ASP A 201 1.66 11.10 -8.88
N ALA A 202 1.98 12.15 -8.10
CA ALA A 202 1.39 13.46 -8.26
C ALA A 202 1.76 14.11 -9.61
N ARG A 203 3.02 14.05 -10.01
CA ARG A 203 3.47 14.55 -11.32
C ARG A 203 2.72 13.86 -12.47
N ARG A 204 2.52 12.56 -12.36
CA ARG A 204 1.81 11.77 -13.37
C ARG A 204 0.31 12.06 -13.38
N LEU A 205 -0.31 12.22 -12.20
CA LEU A 205 -1.75 12.48 -12.06
C LEU A 205 -2.14 13.89 -12.51
N PHE A 206 -1.36 14.90 -12.10
CA PHE A 206 -1.75 16.30 -12.26
C PHE A 206 -1.08 17.00 -13.45
N ASP A 207 -0.27 16.29 -14.26
CA ASP A 207 0.47 16.84 -15.41
C ASP A 207 1.33 18.06 -15.08
N VAL A 208 1.87 18.13 -13.86
CA VAL A 208 2.52 19.32 -13.36
C VAL A 208 4.00 19.32 -13.74
N ASN A 209 4.35 20.23 -14.62
CA ASN A 209 5.74 20.54 -14.96
C ASN A 209 6.28 21.62 -14.00
N MET A 210 6.08 21.41 -12.69
CA MET A 210 6.48 22.34 -11.63
C MET A 210 7.75 21.85 -10.96
N ASP A 211 8.50 22.77 -10.35
CA ASP A 211 9.59 22.39 -9.46
C ASP A 211 9.09 21.67 -8.19
N GLU A 212 9.99 21.02 -7.49
CA GLU A 212 9.62 20.20 -6.34
C GLU A 212 9.00 21.01 -5.18
N GLU A 213 9.44 22.25 -4.98
CA GLU A 213 8.95 23.12 -3.92
C GLU A 213 7.48 23.52 -4.16
N THR A 214 7.17 23.94 -5.37
CA THR A 214 5.79 24.25 -5.80
C THR A 214 4.88 23.01 -5.70
N LEU A 215 5.39 21.82 -6.05
CA LEU A 215 4.62 20.59 -5.93
C LEU A 215 4.34 20.21 -4.48
N GLU A 216 5.29 20.45 -3.55
CA GLU A 216 5.08 20.17 -2.13
C GLU A 216 3.92 20.97 -1.54
N GLU A 217 3.66 22.17 -2.06
CA GLU A 217 2.54 23.02 -1.62
C GLU A 217 1.25 22.68 -2.37
N THR A 218 1.36 22.40 -3.66
CA THR A 218 0.19 22.20 -4.55
C THR A 218 -0.47 20.84 -4.34
N VAL A 219 0.34 19.77 -4.25
CA VAL A 219 -0.19 18.40 -4.20
C VAL A 219 -1.07 18.14 -2.97
N PRO A 220 -0.69 18.54 -1.74
CA PRO A 220 -1.59 18.37 -0.60
C PRO A 220 -2.93 19.12 -0.79
N ARG A 221 -2.91 20.33 -1.35
CA ARG A 221 -4.12 21.10 -1.63
C ARG A 221 -5.04 20.39 -2.60
N GLU A 222 -4.50 19.86 -3.71
CA GLU A 222 -5.29 19.11 -4.69
C GLU A 222 -6.01 17.91 -4.04
N PHE A 223 -5.35 17.17 -3.16
CA PHE A 223 -5.99 16.05 -2.46
C PHE A 223 -6.99 16.48 -1.38
N HIS A 224 -6.75 17.58 -0.68
CA HIS A 224 -7.72 18.18 0.24
C HIS A 224 -8.95 18.71 -0.50
N ASP A 225 -8.78 19.35 -1.64
CA ASP A 225 -9.88 19.83 -2.49
C ASP A 225 -10.74 18.67 -3.02
N LEU A 226 -10.15 17.47 -3.19
CA LEU A 226 -10.88 16.25 -3.49
C LEU A 226 -11.59 15.62 -2.27
N GLY A 227 -11.24 16.03 -1.04
CA GLY A 227 -11.91 15.62 0.19
C GLY A 227 -11.08 14.79 1.18
N ALA A 228 -9.78 14.57 0.95
CA ALA A 228 -8.92 13.90 1.92
C ALA A 228 -8.67 14.76 3.17
N GLU A 229 -8.73 14.17 4.36
CA GLU A 229 -8.51 14.88 5.62
C GLU A 229 -7.00 15.10 5.87
N THR A 230 -6.19 14.06 5.70
CA THR A 230 -4.72 14.10 5.87
C THR A 230 -4.03 13.66 4.59
N VAL A 231 -3.02 14.42 4.16
CA VAL A 231 -2.19 14.10 2.99
C VAL A 231 -0.75 13.88 3.42
N ILE A 232 -0.19 12.71 3.10
CA ILE A 232 1.20 12.36 3.39
C ILE A 232 1.98 12.25 2.08
N LEU A 233 2.64 13.33 1.70
CA LEU A 233 3.41 13.39 0.46
C LEU A 233 4.83 12.87 0.68
N THR A 234 5.19 11.79 -0.01
CA THR A 234 6.54 11.22 0.02
C THR A 234 7.33 11.63 -1.22
N ARG A 235 8.63 11.91 -1.06
CA ARG A 235 9.52 12.22 -2.19
C ARG A 235 10.87 11.53 -2.08
N SER A 236 11.60 11.53 -3.20
CA SER A 236 12.97 11.04 -3.25
C SER A 236 13.85 11.80 -2.22
N GLY A 237 14.90 11.13 -1.71
CA GLY A 237 15.77 11.71 -0.69
C GLY A 237 15.23 11.61 0.74
N GLY A 238 14.11 10.89 0.94
CA GLY A 238 13.58 10.60 2.28
C GLY A 238 12.97 11.82 2.96
N VAL A 239 12.35 12.72 2.21
CA VAL A 239 11.55 13.80 2.78
C VAL A 239 10.08 13.42 2.70
N VAL A 240 9.36 13.64 3.79
CA VAL A 240 7.92 13.40 3.92
C VAL A 240 7.27 14.67 4.42
N THR A 241 6.22 15.11 3.72
CA THR A 241 5.40 16.26 4.12
C THR A 241 4.03 15.75 4.54
N VAL A 242 3.60 16.10 5.73
CA VAL A 242 2.25 15.84 6.25
C VAL A 242 1.45 17.13 6.21
N SER A 243 0.28 17.10 5.61
CA SER A 243 -0.67 18.20 5.60
C SER A 243 -1.98 17.77 6.23
N GLU A 244 -2.38 18.41 7.30
CA GLU A 244 -3.56 18.09 8.10
C GLU A 244 -4.11 19.35 8.76
N ASP A 245 -5.42 19.57 8.74
CA ASP A 245 -6.10 20.69 9.40
C ASP A 245 -5.49 22.09 9.10
N GLY A 246 -5.00 22.29 7.87
CA GLY A 246 -4.35 23.55 7.47
C GLY A 246 -2.92 23.72 8.00
N SER A 247 -2.39 22.74 8.75
CA SER A 247 -1.00 22.67 9.16
C SER A 247 -0.17 21.85 8.17
N VAL A 248 1.10 22.19 8.04
CA VAL A 248 2.06 21.45 7.22
C VAL A 248 3.29 21.14 8.05
N GLU A 249 3.60 19.88 8.22
CA GLU A 249 4.79 19.40 8.89
C GLU A 249 5.70 18.66 7.91
N ARG A 250 7.00 18.95 7.98
CA ARG A 250 8.01 18.35 7.12
C ARG A 250 9.04 17.57 7.93
N VAL A 251 9.26 16.32 7.57
CA VAL A 251 10.23 15.44 8.21
C VAL A 251 11.27 14.98 7.18
N GLY A 252 12.54 15.06 7.55
CA GLY A 252 13.65 14.64 6.71
C GLY A 252 14.63 15.76 6.36
N PRO A 253 15.65 15.48 5.53
CA PRO A 253 15.87 14.21 4.83
C PRO A 253 16.21 13.05 5.80
N LEU A 254 15.64 11.88 5.52
CA LEU A 254 15.92 10.66 6.28
C LEU A 254 17.23 9.99 5.81
N PRO A 255 17.88 9.16 6.65
CA PRO A 255 19.13 8.52 6.31
C PRO A 255 19.08 7.70 5.02
N LYS A 256 20.14 7.78 4.22
CA LYS A 256 20.26 6.96 3.00
C LYS A 256 20.44 5.48 3.35
N VAL A 257 19.81 4.61 2.59
CA VAL A 257 19.87 3.16 2.76
C VAL A 257 20.47 2.51 1.53
N LYS A 258 21.23 1.42 1.74
CA LYS A 258 21.65 0.56 0.63
C LYS A 258 20.44 -0.17 0.07
N ILE A 259 20.21 -0.04 -1.22
CA ILE A 259 19.05 -0.61 -1.91
C ILE A 259 19.49 -1.86 -2.69
N GLU A 260 18.86 -3.00 -2.40
CA GLU A 260 18.97 -4.22 -3.19
C GLU A 260 17.76 -4.39 -4.12
N ASN A 261 16.55 -4.10 -3.61
CA ASN A 261 15.31 -4.14 -4.38
C ASN A 261 14.29 -3.14 -3.82
N VAL A 262 13.69 -2.34 -4.69
CA VAL A 262 12.70 -1.30 -4.31
C VAL A 262 11.27 -1.84 -4.21
N THR A 263 10.97 -3.02 -4.79
CA THR A 263 9.61 -3.57 -4.85
C THR A 263 9.04 -3.81 -3.45
N GLY A 264 7.85 -3.28 -3.15
CA GLY A 264 7.19 -3.41 -1.84
C GLY A 264 7.73 -2.49 -0.73
N ALA A 265 8.76 -1.67 -0.96
CA ALA A 265 9.29 -0.76 0.06
C ALA A 265 8.32 0.38 0.41
N ARG A 266 7.51 0.82 -0.56
CA ARG A 266 6.44 1.81 -0.35
C ARG A 266 5.35 1.26 0.58
N ASP A 267 4.96 0.00 0.38
CA ASP A 267 3.96 -0.69 1.19
C ASP A 267 4.49 -0.93 2.62
N ALA A 268 5.77 -1.30 2.76
CA ALA A 268 6.45 -1.46 4.05
C ALA A 268 6.50 -0.13 4.83
N PHE A 269 6.82 0.98 4.15
CA PHE A 269 6.78 2.31 4.75
C PHE A 269 5.35 2.67 5.20
N TRP A 270 4.39 2.49 4.31
CA TRP A 270 3.02 2.92 4.54
C TRP A 270 2.34 2.14 5.66
N SER A 271 2.47 0.81 5.67
CA SER A 271 1.95 -0.05 6.76
C SER A 271 2.57 0.31 8.11
N ALA A 272 3.90 0.52 8.15
CA ALA A 272 4.58 0.89 9.38
C ALA A 272 4.17 2.27 9.90
N LEU A 273 3.97 3.26 8.99
CA LEU A 273 3.49 4.58 9.36
C LEU A 273 2.11 4.52 10.03
N LEU A 274 1.18 3.76 9.43
CA LEU A 274 -0.17 3.62 9.98
C LEU A 274 -0.21 2.78 11.26
N MET A 275 0.67 1.77 11.40
CA MET A 275 0.80 1.06 12.67
C MET A 275 1.34 1.96 13.79
N ALA A 276 2.30 2.84 13.49
CA ALA A 276 2.79 3.82 14.44
C ALA A 276 1.71 4.87 14.79
N HIS A 277 0.88 5.25 13.83
CA HIS A 277 -0.28 6.12 14.07
C HIS A 277 -1.32 5.45 15.00
N LEU A 278 -1.57 4.16 14.84
CA LEU A 278 -2.42 3.38 15.77
C LEU A 278 -1.78 3.23 17.17
N ASP A 279 -0.45 3.31 17.27
CA ASP A 279 0.30 3.33 18.54
C ASP A 279 0.41 4.76 19.13
N ASP A 280 -0.44 5.71 18.69
CA ASP A 280 -0.49 7.12 19.15
C ASP A 280 0.84 7.88 18.99
N LYS A 281 1.65 7.54 17.97
CA LYS A 281 2.89 8.28 17.68
C LYS A 281 2.60 9.56 16.89
N ASP A 282 3.32 10.64 17.22
CA ASP A 282 3.31 11.84 16.39
C ASP A 282 3.85 11.57 14.98
N TRP A 283 3.47 12.40 14.00
CA TRP A 283 3.89 12.19 12.61
C TRP A 283 5.41 12.09 12.42
N PRO A 284 6.24 12.95 13.05
CA PRO A 284 7.69 12.82 12.97
C PRO A 284 8.24 11.50 13.51
N GLU A 285 7.68 10.97 14.59
CA GLU A 285 8.09 9.68 15.16
C GLU A 285 7.64 8.53 14.27
N ALA A 286 6.37 8.57 13.82
CA ALA A 286 5.79 7.58 12.93
C ALA A 286 6.55 7.50 11.59
N ILE A 287 6.93 8.65 11.00
CA ILE A 287 7.69 8.71 9.75
C ILE A 287 9.09 8.11 9.93
N ARG A 288 9.79 8.42 11.02
CA ARG A 288 11.11 7.82 11.31
C ARG A 288 11.02 6.31 11.49
N PHE A 289 10.01 5.84 12.22
CA PHE A 289 9.74 4.43 12.40
C PHE A 289 9.46 3.73 11.05
N ALA A 290 8.59 4.29 10.23
CA ALA A 290 8.26 3.77 8.91
C ALA A 290 9.48 3.71 7.97
N HIS A 291 10.37 4.70 8.05
CA HIS A 291 11.62 4.72 7.31
C HIS A 291 12.55 3.55 7.70
N GLU A 292 12.68 3.24 8.99
CA GLU A 292 13.48 2.11 9.43
C GLU A 292 12.90 0.78 8.94
N VAL A 293 11.58 0.60 9.00
CA VAL A 293 10.91 -0.60 8.46
C VAL A 293 11.11 -0.73 6.95
N ALA A 294 10.90 0.35 6.19
CA ALA A 294 11.20 0.37 4.76
C ALA A 294 12.67 0.08 4.46
N SER A 295 13.57 0.55 5.32
CA SER A 295 15.01 0.29 5.22
C SER A 295 15.36 -1.19 5.38
N LEU A 296 14.63 -1.92 6.23
CA LEU A 296 14.78 -3.38 6.34
C LEU A 296 14.35 -4.06 5.04
N LYS A 297 13.22 -3.62 4.44
CA LYS A 297 12.72 -4.15 3.17
C LYS A 297 13.68 -3.89 2.01
N LEU A 298 14.23 -2.70 1.91
CA LEU A 298 15.14 -2.32 0.83
C LEU A 298 16.41 -3.18 0.75
N ARG A 299 16.76 -3.90 1.81
CA ARG A 299 17.95 -4.76 1.93
C ARG A 299 17.71 -6.22 1.58
N VAL A 300 16.48 -6.62 1.28
CA VAL A 300 16.11 -8.01 1.01
C VAL A 300 15.30 -8.14 -0.27
N GLU A 301 15.37 -9.32 -0.89
CA GLU A 301 14.44 -9.74 -1.93
C GLU A 301 13.12 -10.22 -1.26
N GLY A 302 11.99 -10.07 -1.94
CA GLY A 302 10.69 -10.47 -1.37
C GLY A 302 10.35 -9.69 -0.08
N HIS A 303 9.60 -10.30 0.81
CA HIS A 303 9.23 -9.74 2.11
C HIS A 303 10.32 -9.97 3.16
N VAL A 304 10.27 -9.17 4.23
CA VAL A 304 11.08 -9.43 5.43
C VAL A 304 10.52 -10.68 6.12
N GLU A 305 11.32 -11.74 6.22
CA GLU A 305 10.84 -13.02 6.76
C GLU A 305 10.60 -12.98 8.28
N ARG A 306 11.46 -12.29 9.02
CA ARG A 306 11.36 -12.20 10.47
C ARG A 306 10.28 -11.22 10.93
N MET A 307 9.72 -11.45 12.11
CA MET A 307 8.93 -10.45 12.82
C MET A 307 9.77 -9.21 13.13
N ILE A 308 9.15 -8.05 13.07
CA ILE A 308 9.74 -6.75 13.38
C ILE A 308 9.24 -6.34 14.77
N ASP A 309 10.16 -6.30 15.74
CA ASP A 309 9.85 -5.88 17.10
C ASP A 309 9.69 -4.35 17.13
N ARG A 310 8.44 -3.89 17.22
CA ARG A 310 8.09 -2.47 17.24
C ARG A 310 8.68 -1.75 18.45
N ASP A 311 8.60 -2.37 19.64
CA ASP A 311 9.04 -1.75 20.89
C ASP A 311 10.55 -1.53 20.90
N SER A 312 11.30 -2.53 20.46
CA SER A 312 12.75 -2.41 20.29
C SER A 312 13.13 -1.34 19.26
N LEU A 313 12.36 -1.20 18.20
CA LEU A 313 12.62 -0.21 17.16
C LEU A 313 12.31 1.20 17.66
N TYR A 314 11.19 1.41 18.38
CA TYR A 314 10.89 2.70 19.04
C TYR A 314 11.95 3.09 20.06
N ALA A 315 12.39 2.15 20.91
CA ALA A 315 13.43 2.39 21.90
C ALA A 315 14.77 2.82 21.25
N SER A 316 15.13 2.18 20.13
CA SER A 316 16.33 2.55 19.35
C SER A 316 16.25 3.98 18.81
N LEU A 317 15.10 4.36 18.24
CA LEU A 317 14.87 5.70 17.69
C LEU A 317 14.92 6.78 18.78
N ALA A 318 14.32 6.52 19.94
CA ALA A 318 14.35 7.44 21.10
C ALA A 318 15.80 7.66 21.60
N SER A 319 16.61 6.59 21.68
CA SER A 319 18.00 6.68 22.13
C SER A 319 18.90 7.46 21.16
N THR A 320 18.60 7.43 19.87
CA THR A 320 19.34 8.19 18.84
C THR A 320 19.05 9.69 18.96
N ARG A 321 17.83 10.07 19.32
CA ARG A 321 17.43 11.48 19.56
C ARG A 321 18.23 12.12 20.71
N GLN A 322 18.50 11.36 21.78
CA GLN A 322 19.23 11.86 22.95
C GLN A 322 20.75 12.08 22.71
N ARG A 323 21.31 11.50 21.64
CA ARG A 323 22.73 11.66 21.30
C ARG A 323 23.03 12.83 20.36
N ILE A 324 22.01 13.48 19.83
CA ILE A 324 22.12 14.57 18.84
C ILE A 324 21.82 15.94 19.50
N ILE A 325 21.35 15.95 20.75
CA ILE A 325 21.16 17.12 21.61
C ILE A 325 22.34 17.19 22.59
#